data_65283f8fb24c2567cadd8e51aa1a4221
#
_entry.id   65283f8fb24c2567cadd8e51aa1a4221
#
_cell.length_a   1.000
_cell.length_b   1.000
_cell.length_c   1.000
_cell.angle_alpha   90.00
_cell.angle_beta   90.00
_cell.angle_gamma   90.00
#
_symmetry.space_group_name_H-M   'P 1'
#
loop_
_entity.id
_entity.type
_entity.pdbx_description
1 polymer ?
#
loop_
_entity_poly.entity_id
_entity_poly.type
_entity_poly.pdbx_seq_one_letter_code
_entity_poly.pdbx_strand_id
1 'polypeptide(L)'
;KDQINMTADLNDNSSFQGMFDKLTRYANNFFSHRFWLCVVDNFLTEDEELSDILDDNASLHFGYSNHMDVVLSKHDTIWQGMTDFETSNLLPNIESVLEEEDNILFLPLHVLDHTIGYAALVYEPDKMNMEQLYQFLMNVSTALETMKVHQRQQSIISSLENKYIHDPLTGLFNRR
;
A
#
# COMPACT_ATOMS: atom_id res chain seq x y z
N LYS A 1 23.51 -8.39 0.11
CA LYS A 1 23.22 -8.77 -1.31
C LYS A 1 21.73 -8.84 -1.59
N ASP A 2 20.91 -9.18 -0.59
CA ASP A 2 19.47 -9.39 -0.77
C ASP A 2 18.64 -8.08 -0.85
N GLN A 3 19.15 -6.97 -0.32
CA GLN A 3 18.43 -5.68 -0.28
C GLN A 3 18.29 -5.01 -1.66
N ILE A 4 19.32 -5.07 -2.50
CA ILE A 4 19.29 -4.45 -3.84
C ILE A 4 18.30 -5.18 -4.75
N ASN A 5 18.12 -6.47 -4.55
CA ASN A 5 17.17 -7.26 -5.31
C ASN A 5 15.71 -7.01 -4.91
N MET A 6 15.45 -6.64 -3.65
CA MET A 6 14.08 -6.41 -3.16
C MET A 6 13.40 -5.24 -3.88
N THR A 7 14.06 -4.09 -3.97
CA THR A 7 13.49 -2.89 -4.64
C THR A 7 13.17 -3.18 -6.11
N ALA A 8 14.10 -3.77 -6.84
CA ALA A 8 13.88 -4.13 -8.25
C ALA A 8 12.76 -5.18 -8.39
N ASP A 9 12.73 -6.17 -7.50
CA ASP A 9 11.75 -7.25 -7.52
C ASP A 9 10.34 -6.72 -7.19
N LEU A 10 10.19 -5.81 -6.23
CA LEU A 10 8.90 -5.20 -5.88
C LEU A 10 8.39 -4.26 -6.97
N ASN A 11 9.27 -3.54 -7.66
CA ASN A 11 8.89 -2.62 -8.73
C ASN A 11 8.59 -3.32 -10.07
N ASP A 12 8.99 -4.59 -10.24
CA ASP A 12 8.73 -5.39 -11.44
C ASP A 12 7.38 -6.11 -11.35
N ASN A 13 6.32 -5.38 -10.96
CA ASN A 13 4.97 -5.92 -10.89
C ASN A 13 3.98 -5.05 -11.62
N SER A 14 3.04 -5.71 -12.30
CA SER A 14 1.92 -5.07 -13.00
C SER A 14 0.62 -5.02 -12.16
N SER A 15 0.63 -5.59 -10.95
CA SER A 15 -0.55 -5.65 -10.07
C SER A 15 -0.18 -5.61 -8.60
N PHE A 16 -1.06 -5.06 -7.77
CA PHE A 16 -0.92 -5.08 -6.31
C PHE A 16 -0.80 -6.51 -5.77
N GLN A 17 -1.58 -7.45 -6.30
CA GLN A 17 -1.52 -8.85 -5.87
C GLN A 17 -0.11 -9.43 -6.04
N GLY A 18 0.50 -9.25 -7.20
CA GLY A 18 1.86 -9.73 -7.47
C GLY A 18 2.90 -9.09 -6.54
N MET A 19 2.74 -7.81 -6.23
CA MET A 19 3.59 -7.10 -5.27
C MET A 19 3.41 -7.67 -3.85
N PHE A 20 2.17 -7.88 -3.38
CA PHE A 20 1.90 -8.43 -2.06
C PHE A 20 2.40 -9.87 -1.91
N ASP A 21 2.35 -10.69 -2.96
CA ASP A 21 2.92 -12.04 -2.95
C ASP A 21 4.44 -12.01 -2.73
N LYS A 22 5.11 -11.02 -3.30
CA LYS A 22 6.55 -10.80 -3.07
C LYS A 22 6.81 -10.24 -1.67
N LEU A 23 6.03 -9.24 -1.24
CA LEU A 23 6.13 -8.68 0.12
C LEU A 23 5.95 -9.76 1.19
N THR A 24 5.03 -10.68 1.00
CA THR A 24 4.80 -11.83 1.89
C THR A 24 6.07 -12.64 2.09
N ARG A 25 6.79 -12.94 1.02
CA ARG A 25 8.06 -13.69 1.10
C ARG A 25 9.12 -12.92 1.88
N TYR A 26 9.25 -11.62 1.62
CA TYR A 26 10.21 -10.78 2.35
C TYR A 26 9.82 -10.62 3.82
N ALA A 27 8.55 -10.32 4.10
CA ALA A 27 8.03 -10.18 5.46
C ALA A 27 8.23 -11.46 6.29
N ASN A 28 8.08 -12.62 5.68
CA ASN A 28 8.29 -13.91 6.36
C ASN A 28 9.73 -14.10 6.84
N ASN A 29 10.69 -13.60 6.07
CA ASN A 29 12.10 -13.66 6.42
C ASN A 29 12.51 -12.57 7.41
N PHE A 30 11.80 -11.45 7.43
CA PHE A 30 12.13 -10.26 8.22
C PHE A 30 11.49 -10.28 9.60
N PHE A 31 10.22 -10.70 9.70
CA PHE A 31 9.44 -10.63 10.92
C PHE A 31 9.22 -12.03 11.49
N SER A 32 9.76 -12.26 12.67
CA SER A 32 9.50 -13.48 13.44
C SER A 32 8.17 -13.45 14.18
N HIS A 33 7.68 -12.23 14.52
CA HIS A 33 6.50 -11.98 15.32
C HIS A 33 5.39 -11.25 14.54
N ARG A 34 4.42 -10.71 15.28
CA ARG A 34 3.26 -10.01 14.73
C ARG A 34 3.67 -8.76 13.97
N PHE A 35 3.05 -8.59 12.82
CA PHE A 35 3.26 -7.47 11.92
C PHE A 35 1.96 -7.15 11.18
N TRP A 36 1.70 -5.86 10.96
CA TRP A 36 0.58 -5.35 10.19
C TRP A 36 1.07 -4.28 9.24
N LEU A 37 0.60 -4.33 8.01
CA LEU A 37 0.76 -3.28 7.01
C LEU A 37 -0.61 -2.65 6.78
N CYS A 38 -0.75 -1.39 7.16
CA CYS A 38 -1.98 -0.63 7.07
C CYS A 38 -1.82 0.50 6.05
N VAL A 39 -2.77 0.64 5.15
CA VAL A 39 -2.80 1.71 4.15
C VAL A 39 -4.02 2.61 4.36
N VAL A 40 -3.93 3.87 3.94
CA VAL A 40 -5.05 4.81 3.99
C VAL A 40 -6.20 4.30 3.12
N ASP A 41 -7.43 4.66 3.51
CA ASP A 41 -8.64 4.32 2.78
C ASP A 41 -8.51 4.67 1.30
N ASN A 42 -9.06 3.81 0.46
CA ASN A 42 -9.04 3.94 -1.01
C ASN A 42 -7.64 3.96 -1.67
N PHE A 43 -6.56 3.68 -0.94
CA PHE A 43 -5.23 3.66 -1.55
C PHE A 43 -5.10 2.60 -2.66
N LEU A 44 -5.70 1.43 -2.47
CA LEU A 44 -5.62 0.28 -3.40
C LEU A 44 -6.80 0.20 -4.37
N THR A 45 -7.78 1.12 -4.32
CA THR A 45 -8.92 1.09 -5.24
C THR A 45 -8.48 1.42 -6.66
N GLU A 46 -8.99 0.63 -7.62
CA GLU A 46 -8.71 0.80 -9.04
C GLU A 46 -9.63 1.83 -9.71
N ASP A 47 -10.78 2.12 -9.08
CA ASP A 47 -11.84 2.97 -9.62
C ASP A 47 -11.68 4.44 -9.18
N GLU A 48 -10.61 5.10 -9.61
CA GLU A 48 -10.53 6.56 -9.55
C GLU A 48 -11.24 7.16 -10.78
N GLU A 49 -12.24 8.03 -10.57
CA GLU A 49 -12.84 8.78 -11.67
C GLU A 49 -11.77 9.71 -12.30
N LEU A 50 -11.88 9.95 -13.62
CA LEU A 50 -10.93 10.79 -14.34
C LEU A 50 -10.87 12.22 -13.77
N SER A 51 -11.97 12.72 -13.19
CA SER A 51 -12.04 13.98 -12.47
C SER A 51 -11.11 14.02 -11.26
N ASP A 52 -11.04 12.93 -10.51
CA ASP A 52 -10.24 12.81 -9.30
C ASP A 52 -8.76 12.64 -9.65
N ILE A 53 -8.47 11.94 -10.76
CA ILE A 53 -7.11 11.76 -11.28
C ILE A 53 -6.52 13.10 -11.78
N LEU A 54 -7.36 13.99 -12.37
CA LEU A 54 -6.93 15.28 -12.90
C LEU A 54 -6.87 16.38 -11.84
N ASP A 55 -7.45 16.15 -10.65
CA ASP A 55 -7.28 17.04 -9.51
C ASP A 55 -6.02 16.63 -8.72
N ASP A 56 -4.92 17.31 -9.00
CA ASP A 56 -3.63 17.09 -8.31
C ASP A 56 -3.74 17.16 -6.77
N ASN A 57 -4.79 17.79 -6.23
CA ASN A 57 -5.02 17.90 -4.81
C ASN A 57 -5.91 16.79 -4.23
N ALA A 58 -6.80 16.19 -5.01
CA ALA A 58 -7.74 15.17 -4.53
C ALA A 58 -7.06 13.86 -4.11
N SER A 59 -5.88 13.60 -4.63
CA SER A 59 -5.14 12.36 -4.42
C SER A 59 -3.97 12.45 -3.43
N LEU A 60 -3.71 13.65 -2.90
CA LEU A 60 -2.64 13.88 -1.92
C LEU A 60 -3.20 13.70 -0.50
N HIS A 61 -3.00 12.53 0.06
CA HIS A 61 -3.27 12.31 1.47
C HIS A 61 -2.15 12.93 2.32
N PHE A 62 -2.40 14.13 2.85
CA PHE A 62 -1.50 14.84 3.78
C PHE A 62 -1.62 14.34 5.23
N GLY A 63 -2.14 13.16 5.45
CA GLY A 63 -2.36 12.58 6.77
C GLY A 63 -3.06 11.25 6.67
N TYR A 64 -3.40 10.70 7.81
CA TYR A 64 -4.17 9.46 7.86
C TYR A 64 -5.66 9.76 7.63
N SER A 65 -6.34 8.90 6.88
CA SER A 65 -7.80 8.89 6.74
C SER A 65 -8.48 8.46 8.03
N ASN A 66 -9.78 8.70 8.17
CA ASN A 66 -10.56 8.23 9.34
C ASN A 66 -10.68 6.70 9.38
N HIS A 67 -10.61 6.07 8.22
CA HIS A 67 -10.57 4.62 8.03
C HIS A 67 -9.29 4.23 7.34
N MET A 68 -8.83 3.03 7.61
CA MET A 68 -7.64 2.42 7.00
C MET A 68 -7.90 0.96 6.74
N ASP A 69 -7.16 0.40 5.80
CA ASP A 69 -7.17 -1.01 5.47
C ASP A 69 -5.92 -1.73 5.95
N VAL A 70 -6.07 -2.84 6.67
CA VAL A 70 -4.99 -3.82 6.82
C VAL A 70 -4.91 -4.62 5.54
N VAL A 71 -3.77 -4.56 4.86
CA VAL A 71 -3.54 -5.24 3.57
C VAL A 71 -2.64 -6.46 3.69
N LEU A 72 -1.82 -6.49 4.72
CA LEU A 72 -0.95 -7.61 5.07
C LEU A 72 -0.82 -7.71 6.57
N SER A 73 -0.96 -8.90 7.12
CA SER A 73 -0.68 -9.13 8.54
C SER A 73 0.00 -10.47 8.74
N LYS A 74 0.76 -10.57 9.81
CA LYS A 74 1.36 -11.79 10.30
C LYS A 74 1.07 -11.94 11.79
N HIS A 75 0.57 -13.12 12.16
CA HIS A 75 0.54 -13.60 13.52
C HIS A 75 1.35 -14.92 13.55
N ASP A 76 0.72 -16.07 13.42
CA ASP A 76 1.41 -17.34 13.19
C ASP A 76 1.67 -17.57 11.69
N THR A 77 0.73 -17.17 10.88
CA THR A 77 0.81 -17.23 9.40
C THR A 77 0.61 -15.84 8.81
N ILE A 78 1.14 -15.63 7.60
CA ILE A 78 0.89 -14.39 6.87
C ILE A 78 -0.49 -14.44 6.24
N TRP A 79 -1.24 -13.38 6.46
CA TRP A 79 -2.52 -13.10 5.83
C TRP A 79 -2.41 -11.91 4.88
N GLN A 80 -3.06 -12.02 3.73
CA GLN A 80 -3.24 -10.96 2.75
C GLN A 80 -4.73 -10.74 2.51
N GLY A 81 -5.13 -9.49 2.39
CA GLY A 81 -6.51 -9.13 2.10
C GLY A 81 -6.74 -7.65 2.35
N MET A 82 -7.98 -7.27 2.49
CA MET A 82 -8.37 -5.92 2.93
C MET A 82 -9.34 -6.07 4.10
N THR A 83 -9.00 -5.43 5.20
CA THR A 83 -9.86 -5.34 6.38
C THR A 83 -9.90 -3.89 6.82
N ASP A 84 -11.05 -3.26 6.62
CA ASP A 84 -11.32 -1.89 7.05
C ASP A 84 -11.38 -1.78 8.57
N PHE A 85 -10.84 -0.69 9.10
CA PHE A 85 -10.95 -0.34 10.52
C PHE A 85 -10.88 1.17 10.72
N GLU A 86 -11.46 1.66 11.82
CA GLU A 86 -11.31 3.06 12.22
C GLU A 86 -9.89 3.35 12.68
N THR A 87 -9.26 4.35 12.10
CA THR A 87 -7.86 4.75 12.37
C THR A 87 -7.65 5.10 13.86
N SER A 88 -8.68 5.59 14.54
CA SER A 88 -8.66 5.85 15.99
C SER A 88 -8.32 4.62 16.83
N ASN A 89 -8.61 3.42 16.31
CA ASN A 89 -8.29 2.15 16.97
C ASN A 89 -6.84 1.70 16.78
N LEU A 90 -6.08 2.36 15.90
CA LEU A 90 -4.70 2.05 15.52
C LEU A 90 -4.51 0.68 14.84
N LEU A 91 -5.22 -0.34 15.24
CA LEU A 91 -5.26 -1.69 14.66
C LEU A 91 -6.62 -2.33 14.89
N PRO A 92 -7.06 -3.26 14.03
CA PRO A 92 -8.20 -4.11 14.35
C PRO A 92 -7.92 -4.89 15.63
N ASN A 93 -8.86 -4.84 16.59
CA ASN A 93 -8.77 -5.57 17.86
C ASN A 93 -7.50 -5.27 18.68
N ILE A 94 -7.03 -4.02 18.68
CA ILE A 94 -5.80 -3.63 19.39
C ILE A 94 -5.81 -4.03 20.86
N GLU A 95 -6.97 -3.99 21.52
CA GLU A 95 -7.11 -4.39 22.94
C GLU A 95 -6.61 -5.82 23.14
N SER A 96 -7.05 -6.76 22.30
CA SER A 96 -6.58 -8.15 22.38
C SER A 96 -5.08 -8.29 22.09
N VAL A 97 -4.56 -7.44 21.20
CA VAL A 97 -3.11 -7.45 20.90
C VAL A 97 -2.32 -6.96 22.11
N LEU A 98 -2.79 -5.92 22.79
CA LEU A 98 -2.13 -5.35 23.98
C LEU A 98 -2.23 -6.26 25.21
N GLU A 99 -3.21 -7.18 25.28
CA GLU A 99 -3.27 -8.21 26.33
C GLU A 99 -2.16 -9.27 26.21
N GLU A 100 -1.68 -9.49 24.97
CA GLU A 100 -0.70 -10.54 24.67
C GLU A 100 0.72 -10.00 24.47
N GLU A 101 0.85 -8.71 24.09
CA GLU A 101 2.11 -8.11 23.68
C GLU A 101 2.40 -6.80 24.45
N ASP A 102 3.60 -6.65 24.96
CA ASP A 102 4.00 -5.50 25.77
C ASP A 102 4.39 -4.26 24.93
N ASN A 103 4.92 -4.48 23.72
CA ASN A 103 5.51 -3.41 22.91
C ASN A 103 5.08 -3.49 21.45
N ILE A 104 4.33 -2.48 20.99
CA ILE A 104 3.98 -2.30 19.58
C ILE A 104 4.65 -1.04 19.08
N LEU A 105 5.41 -1.18 17.99
CA LEU A 105 6.05 -0.08 17.30
C LEU A 105 5.24 0.26 16.04
N PHE A 106 4.89 1.54 15.90
CA PHE A 106 4.25 2.09 14.71
C PHE A 106 5.25 2.89 13.90
N LEU A 107 5.39 2.57 12.62
CA LEU A 107 6.32 3.21 11.71
C LEU A 107 5.56 3.74 10.49
N PRO A 108 5.64 5.05 10.21
CA PRO A 108 4.91 5.63 9.10
C PRO A 108 5.45 5.13 7.75
N LEU A 109 4.54 4.97 6.80
CA LEU A 109 4.82 4.73 5.39
C LEU A 109 4.44 5.98 4.61
N HIS A 110 5.42 6.63 4.04
CA HIS A 110 5.22 7.84 3.25
C HIS A 110 6.27 7.93 2.14
N VAL A 111 5.94 8.66 1.09
CA VAL A 111 6.88 9.06 0.05
C VAL A 111 6.72 10.56 -0.15
N LEU A 112 7.79 11.34 0.09
CA LEU A 112 7.73 12.80 0.15
C LEU A 112 6.63 13.26 1.12
N ASP A 113 5.65 14.01 0.61
CA ASP A 113 4.53 14.56 1.39
C ASP A 113 3.29 13.64 1.38
N HIS A 114 3.35 12.49 0.70
CA HIS A 114 2.23 11.57 0.57
C HIS A 114 2.23 10.55 1.71
N THR A 115 1.16 10.50 2.47
CA THR A 115 0.93 9.46 3.47
C THR A 115 0.32 8.23 2.80
N ILE A 116 1.03 7.11 2.88
CA ILE A 116 0.55 5.81 2.38
C ILE A 116 -0.17 5.04 3.49
N GLY A 117 0.36 5.12 4.70
CA GLY A 117 -0.15 4.42 5.86
C GLY A 117 0.90 4.24 6.94
N TYR A 118 0.87 3.10 7.61
CA TYR A 118 1.89 2.72 8.58
C TYR A 118 2.05 1.19 8.65
N ALA A 119 3.22 0.78 9.12
CA ALA A 119 3.46 -0.57 9.59
C ALA A 119 3.40 -0.60 11.12
N ALA A 120 2.70 -1.57 11.68
CA ALA A 120 2.73 -1.87 13.11
C ALA A 120 3.40 -3.23 13.31
N LEU A 121 4.22 -3.36 14.35
CA LEU A 121 4.91 -4.61 14.63
C LEU A 121 5.21 -4.75 16.12
N VAL A 122 5.25 -5.99 16.57
CA VAL A 122 5.76 -6.31 17.91
C VAL A 122 7.27 -6.14 17.90
N TYR A 123 7.77 -5.24 18.74
CA TYR A 123 9.18 -4.87 18.73
C TYR A 123 10.00 -5.69 19.74
N GLU A 124 11.01 -6.36 19.24
CA GLU A 124 11.99 -7.11 20.02
C GLU A 124 13.40 -6.53 19.81
N PRO A 125 13.91 -5.74 20.78
CA PRO A 125 15.19 -5.04 20.64
C PRO A 125 16.37 -5.95 20.29
N ASP A 126 16.40 -7.14 20.87
CA ASP A 126 17.53 -8.08 20.73
C ASP A 126 17.52 -8.84 19.40
N LYS A 127 16.40 -8.83 18.68
CA LYS A 127 16.21 -9.61 17.45
C LYS A 127 16.04 -8.74 16.20
N MET A 128 15.79 -7.44 16.38
CA MET A 128 15.48 -6.53 15.27
C MET A 128 16.61 -5.55 15.01
N ASN A 129 17.03 -5.50 13.74
CA ASN A 129 17.92 -4.45 13.26
C ASN A 129 17.09 -3.30 12.70
N MET A 130 17.06 -2.16 13.40
CA MET A 130 16.28 -0.97 13.02
C MET A 130 16.66 -0.43 11.66
N GLU A 131 17.94 -0.44 11.28
CA GLU A 131 18.38 0.04 9.97
C GLU A 131 17.81 -0.81 8.84
N GLN A 132 17.84 -2.13 9.00
CA GLN A 132 17.24 -3.05 8.04
C GLN A 132 15.71 -2.90 7.97
N LEU A 133 15.06 -2.69 9.11
CA LEU A 133 13.62 -2.45 9.18
C LEU A 133 13.24 -1.16 8.42
N TYR A 134 13.93 -0.06 8.67
CA TYR A 134 13.71 1.19 7.94
C TYR A 134 13.92 1.01 6.43
N GLN A 135 14.98 0.32 6.04
CA GLN A 135 15.24 0.06 4.62
C GLN A 135 14.14 -0.79 3.99
N PHE A 136 13.63 -1.79 4.71
CA PHE A 136 12.49 -2.59 4.27
C PHE A 136 11.25 -1.72 4.04
N LEU A 137 10.89 -0.89 5.02
CA LEU A 137 9.71 -0.02 4.94
C LEU A 137 9.83 1.05 3.85
N MET A 138 11.02 1.60 3.63
CA MET A 138 11.29 2.51 2.51
C MET A 138 11.05 1.84 1.17
N ASN A 139 11.51 0.60 1.01
CA ASN A 139 11.29 -0.17 -0.22
C ASN A 139 9.81 -0.46 -0.43
N VAL A 140 9.07 -0.80 0.63
CA VAL A 140 7.62 -1.01 0.60
C VAL A 140 6.89 0.27 0.19
N SER A 141 7.20 1.41 0.83
CA SER A 141 6.60 2.70 0.51
C SER A 141 6.80 3.08 -0.94
N THR A 142 8.05 2.96 -1.43
CA THR A 142 8.39 3.26 -2.82
C THR A 142 7.65 2.35 -3.80
N ALA A 143 7.54 1.06 -3.49
CA ALA A 143 6.83 0.10 -4.36
C ALA A 143 5.34 0.41 -4.42
N LEU A 144 4.70 0.69 -3.30
CA LEU A 144 3.28 1.07 -3.23
C LEU A 144 3.00 2.34 -4.03
N GLU A 145 3.81 3.38 -3.86
CA GLU A 145 3.68 4.63 -4.61
C GLU A 145 3.88 4.41 -6.11
N THR A 146 4.90 3.66 -6.50
CA THR A 146 5.15 3.32 -7.91
C THR A 146 3.95 2.62 -8.53
N MET A 147 3.36 1.67 -7.82
CA MET A 147 2.16 0.95 -8.28
C MET A 147 0.97 1.90 -8.46
N LYS A 148 0.74 2.81 -7.50
CA LYS A 148 -0.35 3.80 -7.59
C LYS A 148 -0.18 4.73 -8.79
N VAL A 149 1.05 5.22 -9.02
CA VAL A 149 1.38 6.03 -10.20
C VAL A 149 1.10 5.26 -11.49
N HIS A 150 1.50 3.99 -11.57
CA HIS A 150 1.23 3.16 -12.75
C HIS A 150 -0.26 2.95 -13.00
N GLN A 151 -1.04 2.67 -11.98
CA GLN A 151 -2.50 2.55 -12.11
C GLN A 151 -3.13 3.82 -12.67
N ARG A 152 -2.76 4.98 -12.12
CA ARG A 152 -3.24 6.28 -12.62
C ARG A 152 -2.90 6.51 -14.08
N GLN A 153 -1.67 6.23 -14.48
CA GLN A 153 -1.26 6.35 -15.88
C GLN A 153 -2.09 5.45 -16.80
N GLN A 154 -2.34 4.21 -16.41
CA GLN A 154 -3.17 3.29 -17.17
C GLN A 154 -4.62 3.77 -17.28
N SER A 155 -5.21 4.27 -16.18
CA SER A 155 -6.57 4.83 -16.18
C SER A 155 -6.69 6.04 -17.11
N ILE A 156 -5.70 6.94 -17.10
CA ILE A 156 -5.65 8.09 -18.01
C ILE A 156 -5.58 7.63 -19.47
N ILE A 157 -4.69 6.69 -19.79
CA ILE A 157 -4.53 6.15 -21.14
C ILE A 157 -5.85 5.54 -21.64
N SER A 158 -6.46 4.67 -20.82
CA SER A 158 -7.74 4.02 -21.16
C SER A 158 -8.85 5.04 -21.39
N SER A 159 -8.93 6.07 -20.56
CA SER A 159 -9.91 7.15 -20.71
C SER A 159 -9.70 7.99 -21.98
N LEU A 160 -8.44 8.26 -22.32
CA LEU A 160 -8.10 8.96 -23.57
C LEU A 160 -8.43 8.09 -24.78
N GLU A 161 -8.08 6.82 -24.79
CA GLU A 161 -8.41 5.88 -25.87
C GLU A 161 -9.92 5.81 -26.09
N ASN A 162 -10.72 5.70 -25.03
CA ASN A 162 -12.18 5.70 -25.14
C ASN A 162 -12.73 6.98 -25.73
N LYS A 163 -12.19 8.15 -25.38
CA LYS A 163 -12.59 9.44 -25.97
C LYS A 163 -12.20 9.58 -27.45
N TYR A 164 -11.09 8.97 -27.88
CA TYR A 164 -10.65 9.00 -29.28
C TYR A 164 -11.35 7.97 -30.16
N ILE A 165 -11.77 6.85 -29.61
CA ILE A 165 -12.41 5.76 -30.35
C ILE A 165 -13.90 6.05 -30.59
N HIS A 166 -14.58 6.75 -29.69
CA HIS A 166 -15.99 7.08 -29.76
C HIS A 166 -16.22 8.57 -29.98
N ASP A 167 -17.09 8.91 -30.93
CA ASP A 167 -17.59 10.26 -31.09
C ASP A 167 -18.51 10.61 -29.92
N PRO A 168 -18.22 11.71 -29.18
CA PRO A 168 -18.96 12.05 -27.95
C PRO A 168 -20.44 12.43 -28.20
N LEU A 169 -20.82 12.78 -29.44
CA LEU A 169 -22.18 13.18 -29.79
C LEU A 169 -23.04 12.02 -30.25
N THR A 170 -22.45 11.04 -30.93
CA THR A 170 -23.18 9.92 -31.53
C THR A 170 -22.96 8.58 -30.84
N GLY A 171 -21.93 8.45 -29.99
CA GLY A 171 -21.51 7.21 -29.35
C GLY A 171 -20.97 6.16 -30.33
N LEU A 172 -20.82 6.51 -31.60
CA LEU A 172 -20.30 5.61 -32.64
C LEU A 172 -18.77 5.68 -32.72
N PHE A 173 -18.19 4.62 -33.27
CA PHE A 173 -16.74 4.59 -33.53
C PHE A 173 -16.30 5.73 -34.43
N ASN A 174 -15.30 6.48 -34.00
CA ASN A 174 -14.68 7.51 -34.82
C ASN A 174 -14.04 6.85 -36.07
N ARG A 175 -14.36 7.34 -37.22
CA ARG A 175 -13.76 6.89 -38.48
C ARG A 175 -12.32 7.43 -38.56
N ARG A 176 -11.34 6.54 -38.55
CA ARG A 176 -10.00 6.86 -39.06
C ARG A 176 -10.02 6.88 -40.57
#